data_ea1b081dd7506e92df57a6b46e395bd9
#
_entry.id   ea1b081dd7506e92df57a6b46e395bd9
#
_cell.length_a   1.000
_cell.length_b   1.000
_cell.length_c   1.000
_cell.angle_alpha   90.00
_cell.angle_beta   90.00
_cell.angle_gamma   90.00
#
_symmetry.space_group_name_H-M   'P 1'
#
loop_
_entity.id
_entity.type
_entity.pdbx_description
1 polymer ?
#
loop_
_entity_poly.entity_id
_entity_poly.type
_entity_poly.pdbx_seq_one_letter_code
_entity_poly.pdbx_strand_id
1 'polypeptide(L)'
;MSELYVEYAVMDGTAEDHRRAADILTDVEQVRAGATIPAGSLGTLVDAEAIQSAFTEATNDTAETLEATIKACQAMADMVDMLQKYFRAVDAAVAESFEAMAGGA
;
A
#
# COMPACT_ATOMS: atom_id res chain seq x y z
N MET A 1 11.68 -30.50 3.79
CA MET A 1 10.54 -29.82 3.14
C MET A 1 10.24 -28.44 3.70
N SER A 2 10.96 -28.02 4.76
CA SER A 2 10.83 -26.69 5.33
C SER A 2 11.11 -25.57 4.33
N GLU A 3 11.97 -25.82 3.37
CA GLU A 3 12.34 -24.84 2.33
C GLU A 3 11.18 -24.48 1.41
N LEU A 4 10.19 -25.37 1.29
CA LEU A 4 9.02 -25.17 0.45
C LEU A 4 7.79 -24.76 1.26
N TYR A 5 7.96 -24.62 2.56
CA TYR A 5 6.86 -24.25 3.46
C TYR A 5 6.51 -22.78 3.26
N VAL A 6 5.23 -22.51 3.01
CA VAL A 6 4.70 -21.15 2.90
C VAL A 6 3.97 -20.82 4.19
N GLU A 7 4.45 -19.80 4.89
CA GLU A 7 3.81 -19.35 6.13
C GLU A 7 2.68 -18.37 5.81
N TYR A 8 1.47 -18.87 5.83
CA TYR A 8 0.29 -18.04 5.55
C TYR A 8 0.11 -16.93 6.56
N ALA A 9 0.49 -17.17 7.82
CA ALA A 9 0.44 -16.14 8.85
C ALA A 9 1.38 -14.95 8.51
N VAL A 10 2.55 -15.24 7.94
CA VAL A 10 3.49 -14.21 7.50
C VAL A 10 2.93 -13.44 6.31
N MET A 11 2.29 -14.14 5.37
CA MET A 11 1.64 -13.48 4.23
C MET A 11 0.49 -12.57 4.68
N ASP A 12 -0.34 -13.04 5.60
CA ASP A 12 -1.41 -12.22 6.19
C ASP A 12 -0.83 -10.98 6.87
N GLY A 13 0.23 -11.14 7.66
CA GLY A 13 0.90 -10.04 8.34
C GLY A 13 1.50 -9.05 7.36
N THR A 14 2.10 -9.54 6.27
CA THR A 14 2.67 -8.68 5.22
C THR A 14 1.58 -7.86 4.53
N ALA A 15 0.47 -8.48 4.16
CA ALA A 15 -0.66 -7.79 3.55
C ALA A 15 -1.24 -6.73 4.50
N GLU A 16 -1.41 -7.09 5.77
CA GLU A 16 -1.92 -6.19 6.80
C GLU A 16 -1.00 -4.99 7.00
N ASP A 17 0.32 -5.22 7.03
CA ASP A 17 1.30 -4.15 7.18
C ASP A 17 1.26 -3.17 6.01
N HIS A 18 1.09 -3.67 4.79
CA HIS A 18 0.97 -2.80 3.62
C HIS A 18 -0.33 -1.99 3.65
N ARG A 19 -1.43 -2.57 4.12
CA ARG A 19 -2.69 -1.84 4.29
C ARG A 19 -2.57 -0.78 5.37
N ARG A 20 -1.89 -1.11 6.47
CA ARG A 20 -1.62 -0.13 7.52
C ARG A 20 -0.75 1.02 7.02
N ALA A 21 0.25 0.72 6.20
CA ALA A 21 1.08 1.75 5.57
C ALA A 21 0.22 2.66 4.68
N ALA A 22 -0.70 2.09 3.91
CA ALA A 22 -1.63 2.88 3.09
C ALA A 22 -2.51 3.80 3.95
N ASP A 23 -3.00 3.31 5.08
CA ASP A 23 -3.81 4.10 6.02
C ASP A 23 -3.01 5.25 6.64
N ILE A 24 -1.77 4.98 7.03
CA ILE A 24 -0.87 6.00 7.57
C ILE A 24 -0.62 7.08 6.53
N LEU A 25 -0.35 6.67 5.29
CA LEU A 25 -0.12 7.63 4.20
C LEU A 25 -1.37 8.42 3.86
N THR A 26 -2.55 7.82 4.01
CA THR A 26 -3.83 8.54 3.85
C THR A 26 -3.98 9.62 4.91
N ASP A 27 -3.58 9.36 6.15
CA ASP A 27 -3.57 10.35 7.21
C ASP A 27 -2.58 11.48 6.91
N VAL A 28 -1.40 11.13 6.39
CA VAL A 28 -0.40 12.13 5.96
C VAL A 28 -0.98 13.00 4.84
N GLU A 29 -1.70 12.42 3.89
CA GLU A 29 -2.35 13.17 2.82
C GLU A 29 -3.39 14.15 3.35
N GLN A 30 -4.15 13.77 4.37
CA GLN A 30 -5.11 14.68 5.01
C GLN A 30 -4.42 15.88 5.64
N VAL A 31 -3.27 15.66 6.30
CA VAL A 31 -2.48 16.74 6.87
C VAL A 31 -1.96 17.66 5.76
N ARG A 32 -1.42 17.07 4.69
CA ARG A 32 -0.93 17.82 3.54
C ARG A 32 -2.05 18.67 2.92
N ALA A 33 -3.24 18.10 2.75
CA ALA A 33 -4.37 18.80 2.13
C ALA A 33 -4.81 20.00 2.94
N GLY A 34 -4.62 19.96 4.27
CA GLY A 34 -4.91 21.09 5.15
C GLY A 34 -3.77 22.11 5.25
N ALA A 35 -2.61 21.81 4.68
CA ALA A 35 -1.47 22.72 4.73
C ALA A 35 -1.60 23.81 3.65
N THR A 36 -1.78 25.04 4.08
CA THR A 36 -1.93 26.18 3.18
C THR A 36 -1.15 27.37 3.73
N ILE A 37 -0.75 28.26 2.85
CA ILE A 37 -0.24 29.57 3.25
C ILE A 37 -1.47 30.49 3.36
N PRO A 38 -1.81 30.97 4.57
CA PRO A 38 -2.96 31.85 4.71
C PRO A 38 -2.84 33.11 3.87
N ALA A 39 -3.97 33.57 3.33
CA ALA A 39 -4.02 34.77 2.53
C ALA A 39 -3.43 35.98 3.31
N GLY A 40 -2.51 36.69 2.69
CA GLY A 40 -1.89 37.88 3.29
C GLY A 40 -0.80 37.59 4.31
N SER A 41 -0.52 36.30 4.64
CA SER A 41 0.53 35.98 5.62
C SER A 41 1.93 36.34 5.16
N LEU A 42 2.16 36.41 3.86
CA LEU A 42 3.43 36.84 3.28
C LEU A 42 3.55 38.37 3.15
N GLY A 43 2.45 39.05 3.43
CA GLY A 43 2.43 40.52 3.43
C GLY A 43 2.76 41.11 2.06
N THR A 44 3.66 42.11 2.08
CA THR A 44 4.07 42.82 0.88
C THR A 44 5.44 42.39 0.36
N LEU A 45 5.87 41.16 0.66
CA LEU A 45 7.14 40.68 0.13
C LEU A 45 7.12 40.67 -1.40
N VAL A 46 8.24 41.10 -1.99
CA VAL A 46 8.35 41.21 -3.46
C VAL A 46 8.11 39.86 -4.13
N ASP A 47 8.56 38.75 -3.51
CA ASP A 47 8.47 37.42 -4.06
C ASP A 47 7.28 36.61 -3.53
N ALA A 48 6.27 37.28 -2.93
CA ALA A 48 5.13 36.61 -2.30
C ALA A 48 4.40 35.67 -3.27
N GLU A 49 4.16 36.11 -4.51
CA GLU A 49 3.51 35.27 -5.52
C GLU A 49 4.35 34.07 -5.91
N ALA A 50 5.67 34.25 -6.05
CA ALA A 50 6.58 33.17 -6.38
C ALA A 50 6.63 32.12 -5.27
N ILE A 51 6.62 32.55 -4.01
CA ILE A 51 6.59 31.67 -2.84
C ILE A 51 5.27 30.90 -2.82
N GLN A 52 4.14 31.58 -3.04
CA GLN A 52 2.82 30.96 -3.07
C GLN A 52 2.73 29.89 -4.17
N SER A 53 3.20 30.23 -5.37
CA SER A 53 3.19 29.29 -6.51
C SER A 53 4.09 28.09 -6.27
N ALA A 54 5.29 28.30 -5.73
CA ALA A 54 6.21 27.21 -5.41
C ALA A 54 5.62 26.28 -4.34
N PHE A 55 4.98 26.84 -3.34
CA PHE A 55 4.31 26.07 -2.30
C PHE A 55 3.17 25.20 -2.88
N THR A 56 2.32 25.81 -3.72
CA THR A 56 1.21 25.10 -4.37
C THR A 56 1.72 23.97 -5.25
N GLU A 57 2.76 24.24 -6.05
CA GLU A 57 3.36 23.21 -6.90
C GLU A 57 3.93 22.06 -6.07
N ALA A 58 4.69 22.38 -5.02
CA ALA A 58 5.29 21.37 -4.16
C ALA A 58 4.23 20.50 -3.46
N THR A 59 3.14 21.11 -2.98
CA THR A 59 2.06 20.34 -2.34
C THR A 59 1.30 19.46 -3.33
N ASN A 60 1.11 19.94 -4.56
CA ASN A 60 0.47 19.15 -5.61
C ASN A 60 1.33 17.96 -6.02
N ASP A 61 2.63 18.16 -6.17
CA ASP A 61 3.57 17.07 -6.48
C ASP A 61 3.60 16.03 -5.36
N THR A 62 3.59 16.50 -4.12
CA THR A 62 3.53 15.60 -2.95
C THR A 62 2.22 14.82 -2.93
N ALA A 63 1.10 15.45 -3.28
CA ALA A 63 -0.19 14.78 -3.36
C ALA A 63 -0.19 13.63 -4.37
N GLU A 64 0.38 13.87 -5.54
CA GLU A 64 0.48 12.84 -6.58
C GLU A 64 1.34 11.66 -6.13
N THR A 65 2.48 11.96 -5.50
CA THR A 65 3.39 10.93 -4.98
C THR A 65 2.71 10.11 -3.87
N LEU A 66 2.02 10.77 -2.94
CA LEU A 66 1.29 10.09 -1.87
C LEU A 66 0.19 9.20 -2.43
N GLU A 67 -0.60 9.70 -3.38
CA GLU A 67 -1.65 8.91 -4.01
C GLU A 67 -1.09 7.65 -4.69
N ALA A 68 -0.01 7.80 -5.46
CA ALA A 68 0.64 6.68 -6.13
C ALA A 68 1.18 5.66 -5.12
N THR A 69 1.77 6.13 -4.02
CA THR A 69 2.33 5.27 -2.99
C THR A 69 1.24 4.52 -2.23
N ILE A 70 0.13 5.19 -1.91
CA ILE A 70 -1.03 4.55 -1.27
C ILE A 70 -1.57 3.43 -2.15
N LYS A 71 -1.76 3.70 -3.43
CA LYS A 71 -2.25 2.70 -4.39
C LYS A 71 -1.28 1.53 -4.52
N ALA A 72 0.02 1.81 -4.53
CA ALA A 72 1.05 0.77 -4.60
C ALA A 72 1.01 -0.13 -3.35
N CYS A 73 0.87 0.44 -2.17
CA CYS A 73 0.76 -0.33 -0.94
C CYS A 73 -0.48 -1.23 -0.94
N GLN A 74 -1.62 -0.70 -1.38
CA GLN A 74 -2.86 -1.47 -1.49
C GLN A 74 -2.73 -2.59 -2.52
N ALA A 75 -2.13 -2.31 -3.67
CA ALA A 75 -1.92 -3.30 -4.72
C ALA A 75 -0.98 -4.42 -4.26
N MET A 76 0.05 -4.10 -3.49
CA MET A 76 0.95 -5.10 -2.93
C MET A 76 0.23 -5.99 -1.93
N ALA A 77 -0.62 -5.43 -1.08
CA ALA A 77 -1.42 -6.20 -0.13
C ALA A 77 -2.37 -7.15 -0.87
N ASP A 78 -3.05 -6.66 -1.90
CA ASP A 78 -3.96 -7.46 -2.70
C ASP A 78 -3.23 -8.58 -3.44
N MET A 79 -2.01 -8.31 -3.93
CA MET A 79 -1.17 -9.31 -4.58
C MET A 79 -0.78 -10.42 -3.62
N VAL A 80 -0.38 -10.07 -2.39
CA VAL A 80 -0.03 -11.05 -1.37
C VAL A 80 -1.24 -11.92 -1.03
N ASP A 81 -2.42 -11.32 -0.89
CA ASP A 81 -3.65 -12.07 -0.64
C ASP A 81 -3.98 -13.03 -1.80
N MET A 82 -3.79 -12.56 -3.02
CA MET A 82 -4.02 -13.39 -4.21
C MET A 82 -3.05 -14.58 -4.26
N LEU A 83 -1.78 -14.34 -3.98
CA LEU A 83 -0.76 -15.39 -3.93
C LEU A 83 -1.08 -16.40 -2.84
N GLN A 84 -1.54 -15.94 -1.68
CA GLN A 84 -1.94 -16.83 -0.60
C GLN A 84 -3.10 -17.74 -1.01
N LYS A 85 -4.10 -17.18 -1.67
CA LYS A 85 -5.24 -17.97 -2.19
C LYS A 85 -4.77 -19.00 -3.20
N TYR A 86 -3.87 -18.61 -4.08
CA TYR A 86 -3.30 -19.53 -5.08
C TYR A 86 -2.57 -20.69 -4.40
N PHE A 87 -1.68 -20.40 -3.45
CA PHE A 87 -0.93 -21.43 -2.76
C PHE A 87 -1.84 -22.37 -1.96
N ARG A 88 -2.87 -21.83 -1.30
CA ARG A 88 -3.83 -22.65 -0.58
C ARG A 88 -4.60 -23.58 -1.53
N ALA A 89 -4.96 -23.09 -2.70
CA ALA A 89 -5.65 -23.90 -3.70
C ALA A 89 -4.73 -25.01 -4.24
N VAL A 90 -3.47 -24.71 -4.48
CA VAL A 90 -2.48 -25.71 -4.92
C VAL A 90 -2.28 -26.76 -3.83
N ASP A 91 -2.13 -26.33 -2.57
CA ASP A 91 -1.97 -27.25 -1.44
C ASP A 91 -3.16 -28.20 -1.32
N ALA A 92 -4.38 -27.66 -1.45
CA ALA A 92 -5.59 -28.47 -1.40
C ALA A 92 -5.66 -29.49 -2.55
N ALA A 93 -5.31 -29.06 -3.77
CA ALA A 93 -5.30 -29.95 -4.93
C ALA A 93 -4.27 -31.07 -4.79
N VAL A 94 -3.10 -30.75 -4.25
CA VAL A 94 -2.05 -31.73 -4.01
C VAL A 94 -2.51 -32.75 -2.95
N ALA A 95 -3.12 -32.26 -1.86
CA ALA A 95 -3.64 -33.13 -0.80
C ALA A 95 -4.70 -34.07 -1.34
N GLU A 96 -5.64 -33.61 -2.17
CA GLU A 96 -6.64 -34.44 -2.81
C GLU A 96 -6.02 -35.52 -3.70
N SER A 97 -4.98 -35.12 -4.47
CA SER A 97 -4.28 -36.08 -5.33
C SER A 97 -3.63 -37.21 -4.51
N PHE A 98 -2.99 -36.87 -3.39
CA PHE A 98 -2.40 -37.88 -2.52
C PHE A 98 -3.45 -38.79 -1.88
N GLU A 99 -4.55 -38.21 -1.44
CA GLU A 99 -5.66 -39.02 -0.87
C GLU A 99 -6.24 -39.97 -1.91
N ALA A 100 -6.44 -39.50 -3.13
CA ALA A 100 -6.94 -40.33 -4.22
C ALA A 100 -5.99 -41.51 -4.53
N MET A 101 -4.69 -41.26 -4.55
CA MET A 101 -3.67 -42.24 -4.78
C MET A 101 -3.63 -43.27 -3.64
N ALA A 102 -3.71 -42.83 -2.40
CA ALA A 102 -3.73 -43.68 -1.24
C ALA A 102 -5.01 -44.50 -1.18
N GLY A 103 -6.15 -43.93 -1.49
CA GLY A 103 -7.44 -44.59 -1.49
C GLY A 103 -7.60 -45.59 -2.64
N GLY A 104 -6.90 -45.36 -3.74
CA GLY A 104 -6.93 -46.25 -4.90
C GLY A 104 -6.03 -47.48 -4.78
N ALA A 105 -5.18 -47.47 -3.79
CA ALA A 105 -4.29 -48.62 -3.55
C ALA A 105 -5.01 -49.70 -2.74
#